data_cf4aeb37f6317944eb547d4ffb5743fe
#
_entry.id   cf4aeb37f6317944eb547d4ffb5743fe
#
_cell.length_a   1.000
_cell.length_b   1.000
_cell.length_c   1.000
_cell.angle_alpha   90.00
_cell.angle_beta   90.00
_cell.angle_gamma   90.00
#
_symmetry.space_group_name_H-M   'P 1'
#
loop_
_entity.id
_entity.type
_entity.pdbx_description
1 polymer ?
#
loop_
_entity_poly.entity_id
_entity_poly.type
_entity_poly.pdbx_seq_one_letter_code
_entity_poly.pdbx_strand_id
1 'polypeptide(L)'
;GYSSAASDVYKRQFIHFIKYGRGIFMDISSKKEFDLYKDIQNRTDGEVYLGIVGPVRTGKSTFIKRFMDLMVLPYMEDVHSRQRTIDELPQSAQGKTIMTTEPKFIPKDAAEIALEDDTRIKIRLIDCVGFMVDGATGHMEGSTDRMVHTPWFDHEIPFVEAASIGTEKVIRDHATIGIVVTTDGSIGDLPRENYVNAEEQTVQELEEIGKPYVVVLNSTRPYSEETVRIAEGLREKYQTAVLPVNCEQLRKDDVFHILEQILYEFPVARMEFYIPKWTEMLPPDHPMKAEIIQSARTILGGMRKVKDIYAQDFTPEHYVSRMKLEEVDLASVSYTHLRAH
;
A
#
# COMPACT_ATOMS: atom_id res chain seq x y z
N GLY A 1 32.49 -7.60 4.11
CA GLY A 1 32.12 -6.68 5.17
C GLY A 1 31.16 -5.56 4.78
N TYR A 2 30.27 -5.78 3.79
CA TYR A 2 29.28 -4.76 3.37
C TYR A 2 27.81 -5.10 3.69
N SER A 3 27.57 -6.24 4.35
CA SER A 3 26.19 -6.70 4.63
C SER A 3 25.61 -6.19 5.98
N SER A 4 26.44 -5.66 6.86
CA SER A 4 26.04 -5.28 8.23
C SER A 4 25.45 -3.87 8.35
N ALA A 5 25.92 -2.90 7.57
CA ALA A 5 25.52 -1.50 7.70
C ALA A 5 24.12 -1.21 7.18
N ALA A 6 23.69 -1.86 6.09
CA ALA A 6 22.35 -1.69 5.52
C ALA A 6 21.25 -2.28 6.44
N SER A 7 21.55 -3.41 7.09
CA SER A 7 20.67 -4.01 8.10
C SER A 7 20.49 -3.11 9.33
N ASP A 8 21.52 -2.35 9.71
CA ASP A 8 21.50 -1.47 10.89
C ASP A 8 20.76 -0.15 10.65
N VAL A 9 20.74 0.35 9.41
CA VAL A 9 19.94 1.54 9.06
C VAL A 9 18.45 1.20 9.06
N TYR A 10 18.06 0.04 8.52
CA TYR A 10 16.68 -0.46 8.59
C TYR A 10 16.26 -0.71 10.05
N LYS A 11 17.11 -1.32 10.85
CA LYS A 11 16.86 -1.52 12.29
C LYS A 11 16.76 -0.20 13.07
N ARG A 12 17.49 0.84 12.69
CA ARG A 12 17.43 2.14 13.37
C ARG A 12 16.15 2.92 13.06
N GLN A 13 15.63 2.85 11.85
CA GLN A 13 14.32 3.42 11.52
C GLN A 13 13.19 2.65 12.22
N PHE A 14 13.29 1.32 12.30
CA PHE A 14 12.40 0.47 13.10
C PHE A 14 12.46 0.76 14.61
N ILE A 15 13.65 1.03 15.14
CA ILE A 15 13.89 1.31 16.57
C ILE A 15 13.35 2.69 16.98
N HIS A 16 13.25 3.66 16.07
CA HIS A 16 12.63 4.96 16.41
C HIS A 16 11.13 4.86 16.59
N PHE A 17 10.46 3.93 15.87
CA PHE A 17 9.04 3.63 16.04
C PHE A 17 8.73 2.69 17.23
N ILE A 18 9.68 1.85 17.67
CA ILE A 18 9.50 0.84 18.74
C ILE A 18 9.93 1.35 20.12
N LYS A 19 10.46 2.57 20.27
CA LYS A 19 10.99 3.05 21.55
C LYS A 19 9.96 3.28 22.66
N TYR A 20 8.68 3.00 22.41
CA TYR A 20 7.57 3.13 23.38
C TYR A 20 6.77 1.85 23.67
N GLY A 21 7.30 0.66 23.35
CA GLY A 21 6.64 -0.61 23.69
C GLY A 21 7.64 -1.65 24.18
N ARG A 22 7.87 -1.76 25.50
CA ARG A 22 8.50 -2.94 26.10
C ARG A 22 7.56 -4.15 25.99
N GLY A 23 7.79 -5.03 25.05
CA GLY A 23 7.14 -6.34 24.94
C GLY A 23 8.08 -7.34 24.27
N ILE A 24 8.51 -8.28 25.03
CA ILE A 24 9.13 -9.59 24.79
C ILE A 24 9.38 -9.96 23.32
N PHE A 25 10.66 -10.06 22.94
CA PHE A 25 11.11 -10.68 21.71
C PHE A 25 10.93 -12.21 21.82
N MET A 26 10.01 -12.77 21.06
CA MET A 26 9.99 -14.17 20.69
C MET A 26 10.20 -14.29 19.17
N ASP A 27 10.86 -15.37 18.77
CA ASP A 27 11.18 -15.76 17.40
C ASP A 27 9.96 -15.69 16.47
N ILE A 28 9.94 -14.67 15.57
CA ILE A 28 8.67 -14.14 15.00
C ILE A 28 8.58 -14.34 13.47
N SER A 29 9.57 -14.94 12.79
CA SER A 29 9.57 -14.86 11.33
C SER A 29 8.40 -15.59 10.65
N SER A 30 8.06 -16.80 11.03
CA SER A 30 6.96 -17.56 10.39
C SER A 30 5.56 -17.14 10.87
N LYS A 31 5.42 -16.80 12.15
CA LYS A 31 4.14 -16.44 12.74
C LYS A 31 3.63 -15.05 12.31
N LYS A 32 4.55 -14.11 12.06
CA LYS A 32 4.24 -12.77 11.56
C LYS A 32 3.75 -12.77 10.10
N GLU A 33 4.31 -13.63 9.29
CA GLU A 33 3.96 -13.79 7.88
C GLU A 33 2.51 -14.21 7.71
N PHE A 34 2.09 -15.12 8.56
CA PHE A 34 0.77 -15.70 8.62
C PHE A 34 -0.31 -14.71 9.07
N ASP A 35 -0.03 -13.97 10.14
CA ASP A 35 -0.96 -12.97 10.67
C ASP A 35 -1.24 -11.86 9.63
N LEU A 36 -0.25 -11.46 8.84
CA LEU A 36 -0.39 -10.41 7.83
C LEU A 36 -1.41 -10.76 6.73
N TYR A 37 -1.35 -11.97 6.19
CA TYR A 37 -2.32 -12.41 5.18
C TYR A 37 -3.74 -12.51 5.73
N LYS A 38 -3.88 -12.99 6.95
CA LYS A 38 -5.15 -13.08 7.65
C LYS A 38 -5.75 -11.70 7.90
N ASP A 39 -4.93 -10.74 8.29
CA ASP A 39 -5.34 -9.35 8.51
C ASP A 39 -5.83 -8.71 7.20
N ILE A 40 -5.11 -8.89 6.10
CA ILE A 40 -5.52 -8.42 4.78
C ILE A 40 -6.81 -9.12 4.34
N GLN A 41 -6.90 -10.44 4.50
CA GLN A 41 -8.09 -11.23 4.16
C GLN A 41 -9.34 -10.70 4.87
N ASN A 42 -9.28 -10.47 6.17
CA ASN A 42 -10.40 -10.00 6.96
C ASN A 42 -10.85 -8.59 6.55
N ARG A 43 -9.91 -7.73 6.14
CA ARG A 43 -10.20 -6.36 5.68
C ARG A 43 -10.80 -6.28 4.28
N THR A 44 -10.65 -7.33 3.49
CA THR A 44 -11.05 -7.36 2.07
C THR A 44 -12.09 -8.43 1.78
N ASP A 45 -12.76 -8.97 2.80
CA ASP A 45 -13.73 -10.06 2.66
C ASP A 45 -13.17 -11.31 1.94
N GLY A 46 -11.87 -11.56 2.10
CA GLY A 46 -11.18 -12.71 1.53
C GLY A 46 -10.72 -12.56 0.08
N GLU A 47 -11.00 -11.45 -0.59
CA GLU A 47 -10.54 -11.15 -1.94
C GLU A 47 -9.73 -9.86 -1.97
N VAL A 48 -8.47 -9.94 -2.38
CA VAL A 48 -7.53 -8.81 -2.43
C VAL A 48 -7.23 -8.45 -3.88
N TYR A 49 -7.63 -7.26 -4.27
CA TYR A 49 -7.35 -6.69 -5.58
C TYR A 49 -6.31 -5.59 -5.45
N LEU A 50 -5.05 -5.92 -5.77
CA LEU A 50 -3.93 -4.97 -5.71
C LEU A 50 -3.82 -4.23 -7.05
N GLY A 51 -4.19 -2.95 -7.07
CA GLY A 51 -4.00 -2.08 -8.22
C GLY A 51 -2.56 -1.57 -8.28
N ILE A 52 -1.79 -2.03 -9.27
CA ILE A 52 -0.41 -1.58 -9.48
C ILE A 52 -0.44 -0.40 -10.47
N VAL A 53 -0.41 0.79 -9.91
CA VAL A 53 -0.65 2.04 -10.63
C VAL A 53 0.58 2.96 -10.61
N GLY A 54 0.53 4.07 -11.30
CA GLY A 54 1.64 5.02 -11.34
C GLY A 54 2.06 5.41 -12.76
N PRO A 55 3.09 6.24 -12.93
CA PRO A 55 3.56 6.70 -14.22
C PRO A 55 3.98 5.54 -15.13
N VAL A 56 3.93 5.75 -16.44
CA VAL A 56 4.47 4.76 -17.41
C VAL A 56 5.96 4.53 -17.17
N ARG A 57 6.45 3.31 -17.46
CA ARG A 57 7.88 2.93 -17.41
C ARG A 57 8.53 3.01 -16.01
N THR A 58 7.79 2.96 -14.96
CA THR A 58 8.32 2.95 -13.58
C THR A 58 8.65 1.55 -13.06
N GLY A 59 8.39 0.48 -13.84
CA GLY A 59 8.65 -0.90 -13.45
C GLY A 59 7.46 -1.62 -12.84
N LYS A 60 6.21 -1.15 -13.07
CA LYS A 60 4.97 -1.81 -12.61
C LYS A 60 4.92 -3.29 -12.97
N SER A 61 5.09 -3.62 -14.23
CA SER A 61 5.02 -5.01 -14.70
C SER A 61 6.17 -5.88 -14.14
N THR A 62 7.35 -5.29 -13.89
CA THR A 62 8.45 -5.98 -13.20
C THR A 62 8.07 -6.28 -11.75
N PHE A 63 7.49 -5.31 -11.04
CA PHE A 63 6.98 -5.49 -9.69
C PHE A 63 5.93 -6.61 -9.64
N ILE A 64 4.93 -6.57 -10.53
CA ILE A 64 3.89 -7.60 -10.62
C ILE A 64 4.50 -9.00 -10.78
N LYS A 65 5.40 -9.15 -11.76
CA LYS A 65 6.06 -10.43 -12.00
C LYS A 65 6.78 -10.95 -10.76
N ARG A 66 7.60 -10.09 -10.11
CA ARG A 66 8.35 -10.48 -8.92
C ARG A 66 7.43 -10.78 -7.72
N PHE A 67 6.37 -9.99 -7.55
CA PHE A 67 5.36 -10.25 -6.54
C PHE A 67 4.72 -11.63 -6.74
N MET A 68 4.27 -11.95 -7.95
CA MET A 68 3.66 -13.24 -8.26
C MET A 68 4.63 -14.40 -8.05
N ASP A 69 5.89 -14.25 -8.48
CA ASP A 69 6.93 -15.26 -8.31
C ASP A 69 7.23 -15.56 -6.83
N LEU A 70 7.17 -14.55 -5.98
CA LEU A 70 7.53 -14.66 -4.56
C LEU A 70 6.36 -15.03 -3.65
N MET A 71 5.16 -14.49 -3.93
CA MET A 71 4.06 -14.46 -2.98
C MET A 71 2.83 -15.27 -3.40
N VAL A 72 2.69 -15.60 -4.67
CA VAL A 72 1.48 -16.28 -5.16
C VAL A 72 1.80 -17.66 -5.72
N LEU A 73 2.68 -17.75 -6.70
CA LEU A 73 3.00 -19.01 -7.37
C LEU A 73 3.49 -20.13 -6.44
N PRO A 74 4.30 -19.86 -5.39
CA PRO A 74 4.75 -20.89 -4.46
C PRO A 74 3.62 -21.52 -3.64
N TYR A 75 2.52 -20.79 -3.43
CA TYR A 75 1.40 -21.21 -2.59
C TYR A 75 0.18 -21.72 -3.37
N MET A 76 0.26 -21.75 -4.69
CA MET A 76 -0.78 -22.33 -5.53
C MET A 76 -0.65 -23.84 -5.55
N GLU A 77 -1.67 -24.55 -5.06
CA GLU A 77 -1.71 -26.01 -5.00
C GLU A 77 -1.98 -26.66 -6.37
N ASP A 78 -2.88 -26.04 -7.17
CA ASP A 78 -3.23 -26.58 -8.49
C ASP A 78 -2.20 -26.25 -9.55
N VAL A 79 -1.53 -27.28 -10.06
CA VAL A 79 -0.48 -27.17 -11.08
C VAL A 79 -0.96 -26.54 -12.37
N HIS A 80 -2.20 -26.81 -12.79
CA HIS A 80 -2.76 -26.28 -14.04
C HIS A 80 -3.07 -24.78 -13.91
N SER A 81 -3.64 -24.38 -12.79
CA SER A 81 -3.89 -22.96 -12.49
C SER A 81 -2.58 -22.18 -12.35
N ARG A 82 -1.58 -22.79 -11.69
CA ARG A 82 -0.25 -22.20 -11.57
C ARG A 82 0.42 -21.99 -12.94
N GLN A 83 0.36 -22.97 -13.84
CA GLN A 83 0.93 -22.84 -15.19
C GLN A 83 0.22 -21.75 -15.99
N ARG A 84 -1.11 -21.69 -15.97
CA ARG A 84 -1.88 -20.60 -16.60
C ARG A 84 -1.49 -19.24 -16.06
N THR A 85 -1.36 -19.13 -14.75
CA THR A 85 -0.92 -17.87 -14.11
C THR A 85 0.46 -17.45 -14.59
N ILE A 86 1.41 -18.38 -14.74
CA ILE A 86 2.75 -18.08 -15.29
C ILE A 86 2.65 -17.54 -16.72
N ASP A 87 1.79 -18.15 -17.55
CA ASP A 87 1.60 -17.73 -18.95
C ASP A 87 0.93 -16.34 -19.06
N GLU A 88 0.17 -15.94 -18.04
CA GLU A 88 -0.51 -14.64 -17.95
C GLU A 88 0.39 -13.51 -17.41
N LEU A 89 1.55 -13.83 -16.84
CA LEU A 89 2.47 -12.83 -16.30
C LEU A 89 2.90 -11.82 -17.37
N PRO A 90 3.10 -10.55 -17.00
CA PRO A 90 3.62 -9.57 -17.91
C PRO A 90 4.99 -10.01 -18.43
N GLN A 91 5.13 -10.09 -19.75
CA GLN A 91 6.44 -10.25 -20.34
C GLN A 91 7.19 -8.92 -20.17
N SER A 92 8.37 -8.97 -19.55
CA SER A 92 9.23 -7.80 -19.42
C SER A 92 9.62 -7.34 -20.83
N ALA A 93 8.85 -6.41 -21.37
CA ALA A 93 9.15 -5.84 -22.67
C ALA A 93 10.35 -4.90 -22.50
N GLN A 94 11.52 -5.35 -22.88
CA GLN A 94 12.66 -4.47 -23.19
C GLN A 94 12.36 -3.56 -24.39
N GLY A 95 11.13 -3.61 -24.92
CA GLY A 95 10.66 -2.85 -26.07
C GLY A 95 10.12 -1.47 -25.68
N LYS A 96 10.40 -0.49 -26.53
CA LYS A 96 10.00 0.91 -26.37
C LYS A 96 8.50 1.18 -26.57
N THR A 97 7.70 0.19 -26.95
CA THR A 97 6.30 0.37 -27.35
C THR A 97 5.34 -0.18 -26.30
N ILE A 98 4.47 0.65 -25.78
CA ILE A 98 3.37 0.27 -24.88
C ILE A 98 2.29 -0.38 -25.74
N MET A 99 1.89 -1.63 -25.39
CA MET A 99 1.08 -2.46 -26.29
C MET A 99 -0.42 -2.41 -26.03
N THR A 100 -0.87 -2.17 -24.78
CA THR A 100 -2.28 -2.23 -24.41
C THR A 100 -2.68 -1.05 -23.54
N THR A 101 -3.95 -0.62 -23.66
CA THR A 101 -4.55 0.46 -22.86
C THR A 101 -5.49 -0.10 -21.79
N GLU A 102 -5.92 -1.35 -21.94
CA GLU A 102 -6.86 -1.99 -21.03
C GLU A 102 -6.18 -2.50 -19.76
N PRO A 103 -6.87 -2.40 -18.59
CA PRO A 103 -6.43 -3.05 -17.37
C PRO A 103 -6.26 -4.56 -17.56
N LYS A 104 -5.17 -5.11 -17.08
CA LYS A 104 -4.89 -6.54 -17.14
C LYS A 104 -4.95 -7.14 -15.76
N PHE A 105 -5.88 -8.05 -15.54
CA PHE A 105 -5.99 -8.83 -14.31
C PHE A 105 -5.02 -10.00 -14.33
N ILE A 106 -4.22 -10.15 -13.28
CA ILE A 106 -3.15 -11.14 -13.16
C ILE A 106 -3.24 -11.85 -11.80
N PRO A 107 -3.59 -13.13 -11.78
CA PRO A 107 -4.14 -13.90 -12.90
C PRO A 107 -5.53 -13.44 -13.30
N LYS A 108 -6.02 -13.90 -14.45
CA LYS A 108 -7.37 -13.57 -14.95
C LYS A 108 -8.45 -14.00 -13.97
N ASP A 109 -8.33 -15.18 -13.40
CA ASP A 109 -9.12 -15.65 -12.25
C ASP A 109 -8.28 -15.50 -11.00
N ALA A 110 -8.86 -14.95 -9.90
CA ALA A 110 -8.12 -14.72 -8.67
C ALA A 110 -7.41 -15.99 -8.19
N ALA A 111 -6.11 -15.89 -7.92
CA ALA A 111 -5.33 -17.01 -7.41
C ALA A 111 -5.70 -17.28 -5.96
N GLU A 112 -6.14 -18.50 -5.70
CA GLU A 112 -6.34 -18.97 -4.34
C GLU A 112 -5.00 -19.47 -3.80
N ILE A 113 -4.55 -18.90 -2.70
CA ILE A 113 -3.37 -19.34 -1.98
C ILE A 113 -3.78 -19.90 -0.64
N ALA A 114 -3.27 -21.10 -0.33
CA ALA A 114 -3.47 -21.75 0.95
C ALA A 114 -2.33 -21.35 1.90
N LEU A 115 -2.70 -20.97 3.11
CA LEU A 115 -1.78 -20.64 4.19
C LEU A 115 -1.72 -21.79 5.19
N GLU A 116 -0.73 -21.80 6.08
CA GLU A 116 -0.42 -22.94 6.98
C GLU A 116 -1.56 -23.36 7.93
N ASP A 117 -2.57 -22.50 8.18
CA ASP A 117 -3.70 -22.78 9.11
C ASP A 117 -5.02 -23.05 8.39
N ASP A 118 -5.01 -23.58 7.17
CA ASP A 118 -6.18 -23.75 6.31
C ASP A 118 -6.86 -22.43 5.89
N THR A 119 -6.27 -21.29 6.21
CA THR A 119 -6.75 -19.99 5.72
C THR A 119 -6.47 -19.89 4.22
N ARG A 120 -7.49 -19.52 3.46
CA ARG A 120 -7.39 -19.32 2.01
C ARG A 120 -7.68 -17.88 1.67
N ILE A 121 -6.80 -17.28 0.90
CA ILE A 121 -6.96 -15.91 0.41
C ILE A 121 -6.93 -15.90 -1.11
N LYS A 122 -7.79 -15.10 -1.72
CA LYS A 122 -7.79 -14.88 -3.16
C LYS A 122 -7.09 -13.57 -3.47
N ILE A 123 -6.03 -13.66 -4.26
CA ILE A 123 -5.23 -12.50 -4.66
C ILE A 123 -5.32 -12.31 -6.17
N ARG A 124 -5.47 -11.07 -6.58
CA ARG A 124 -5.40 -10.64 -7.96
C ARG A 124 -4.66 -9.31 -8.04
N LEU A 125 -3.67 -9.23 -8.90
CA LEU A 125 -3.01 -7.99 -9.24
C LEU A 125 -3.66 -7.41 -10.49
N ILE A 126 -3.69 -6.09 -10.59
CA ILE A 126 -4.25 -5.40 -11.73
C ILE A 126 -3.17 -4.49 -12.27
N ASP A 127 -2.69 -4.81 -13.48
CA ASP A 127 -1.74 -4.00 -14.23
C ASP A 127 -2.48 -2.98 -15.08
N CYS A 128 -1.94 -1.77 -15.16
CA CYS A 128 -2.41 -0.71 -16.05
C CYS A 128 -1.23 -0.06 -16.76
N VAL A 129 -1.51 0.66 -17.81
CA VAL A 129 -0.49 1.43 -18.53
C VAL A 129 0.15 2.46 -17.60
N GLY A 130 -0.65 3.20 -16.88
CA GLY A 130 -0.26 4.34 -16.05
C GLY A 130 -0.41 5.66 -16.80
N PHE A 131 -0.34 6.75 -16.06
CA PHE A 131 -0.37 8.09 -16.63
C PHE A 131 0.91 8.37 -17.42
N MET A 132 0.75 9.10 -18.52
CA MET A 132 1.86 9.41 -19.43
C MET A 132 2.84 10.38 -18.78
N VAL A 133 4.09 10.26 -19.17
CA VAL A 133 5.23 11.04 -18.67
C VAL A 133 5.81 11.88 -19.80
N ASP A 134 6.22 13.07 -19.50
CA ASP A 134 6.87 13.95 -20.47
C ASP A 134 8.13 13.28 -21.05
N GLY A 135 8.22 13.26 -22.38
CA GLY A 135 9.32 12.60 -23.08
C GLY A 135 9.20 11.09 -23.23
N ALA A 136 8.13 10.46 -22.72
CA ALA A 136 7.90 9.04 -22.98
C ALA A 136 7.55 8.84 -24.46
N THR A 137 8.13 7.79 -25.09
CA THR A 137 7.86 7.42 -26.47
C THR A 137 6.80 6.31 -26.57
N GLY A 138 6.11 6.23 -27.72
CA GLY A 138 5.14 5.16 -28.02
C GLY A 138 3.67 5.61 -27.96
N HIS A 139 3.41 6.89 -27.68
CA HIS A 139 2.11 7.52 -27.78
C HIS A 139 1.87 8.22 -29.13
N MET A 140 2.93 8.34 -29.95
CA MET A 140 2.87 8.94 -31.28
C MET A 140 3.08 7.89 -32.34
N GLU A 141 2.39 8.03 -33.47
CA GLU A 141 2.60 7.29 -34.71
C GLU A 141 3.03 8.27 -35.82
N GLY A 142 4.33 8.35 -36.01
CA GLY A 142 4.93 9.42 -36.84
C GLY A 142 4.78 10.80 -36.15
N SER A 143 4.06 11.73 -36.81
CA SER A 143 3.78 13.08 -36.28
C SER A 143 2.38 13.25 -35.69
N THR A 144 1.58 12.20 -35.64
CA THR A 144 0.19 12.22 -35.12
C THR A 144 0.09 11.39 -33.85
N ASP A 145 -0.93 11.70 -33.03
CA ASP A 145 -1.26 10.88 -31.86
C ASP A 145 -1.65 9.47 -32.30
N ARG A 146 -1.13 8.47 -31.60
CA ARG A 146 -1.53 7.09 -31.79
C ARG A 146 -2.97 6.90 -31.34
N MET A 147 -3.85 6.49 -32.26
CA MET A 147 -5.23 6.20 -31.97
C MET A 147 -5.40 4.73 -31.58
N VAL A 148 -6.30 4.44 -30.66
CA VAL A 148 -6.55 3.08 -30.14
C VAL A 148 -8.05 2.85 -29.91
N HIS A 149 -8.47 1.61 -30.15
CA HIS A 149 -9.78 1.14 -29.73
C HIS A 149 -9.76 0.77 -28.24
N THR A 150 -10.84 1.09 -27.55
CA THR A 150 -11.04 0.70 -26.13
C THR A 150 -12.45 0.15 -25.95
N PRO A 151 -12.71 -0.68 -24.94
CA PRO A 151 -14.06 -1.21 -24.68
C PRO A 151 -15.06 -0.14 -24.23
N TRP A 152 -14.60 1.07 -23.94
CA TRP A 152 -15.42 2.13 -23.35
C TRP A 152 -16.04 3.07 -24.37
N PHE A 153 -15.53 3.06 -25.62
CA PHE A 153 -15.97 3.94 -26.70
C PHE A 153 -16.17 3.17 -28.00
N ASP A 154 -17.17 3.55 -28.77
CA ASP A 154 -17.46 2.99 -30.08
C ASP A 154 -16.56 3.56 -31.19
N HIS A 155 -15.62 4.46 -30.84
CA HIS A 155 -14.67 5.09 -31.75
C HIS A 155 -13.26 5.04 -31.19
N GLU A 156 -12.27 5.24 -32.04
CA GLU A 156 -10.89 5.36 -31.60
C GLU A 156 -10.63 6.67 -30.86
N ILE A 157 -9.85 6.59 -29.79
CA ILE A 157 -9.41 7.73 -28.98
C ILE A 157 -7.87 7.79 -28.92
N PRO A 158 -7.30 8.95 -28.59
CA PRO A 158 -5.86 9.05 -28.41
C PRO A 158 -5.35 8.07 -27.33
N PHE A 159 -4.20 7.47 -27.59
CA PHE A 159 -3.57 6.50 -26.66
C PHE A 159 -3.40 7.09 -25.24
N VAL A 160 -2.99 8.34 -25.15
CA VAL A 160 -2.79 9.06 -23.86
C VAL A 160 -4.09 9.10 -23.06
N GLU A 161 -5.19 9.42 -23.71
CA GLU A 161 -6.53 9.46 -23.10
C GLU A 161 -6.98 8.06 -22.67
N ALA A 162 -6.81 7.07 -23.53
CA ALA A 162 -7.12 5.68 -23.22
C ALA A 162 -6.32 5.14 -22.02
N ALA A 163 -5.03 5.49 -21.94
CA ALA A 163 -4.17 5.12 -20.81
C ALA A 163 -4.62 5.77 -19.49
N SER A 164 -5.02 7.03 -19.54
CA SER A 164 -5.57 7.76 -18.38
C SER A 164 -6.85 7.11 -17.89
N ILE A 165 -7.84 6.93 -18.77
CA ILE A 165 -9.12 6.29 -18.44
C ILE A 165 -8.93 4.87 -17.90
N GLY A 166 -8.05 4.07 -18.52
CA GLY A 166 -7.75 2.73 -18.06
C GLY A 166 -7.13 2.71 -16.66
N THR A 167 -6.24 3.65 -16.36
CA THR A 167 -5.62 3.80 -15.04
C THR A 167 -6.63 4.25 -13.99
N GLU A 168 -7.47 5.25 -14.29
CA GLU A 168 -8.55 5.71 -13.43
C GLU A 168 -9.54 4.58 -13.11
N LYS A 169 -9.90 3.75 -14.10
CA LYS A 169 -10.78 2.59 -13.88
C LYS A 169 -10.15 1.55 -12.95
N VAL A 170 -8.86 1.28 -13.06
CA VAL A 170 -8.16 0.41 -12.09
C VAL A 170 -8.28 0.99 -10.69
N ILE A 171 -8.02 2.27 -10.54
CA ILE A 171 -8.06 2.95 -9.25
C ILE A 171 -9.48 2.96 -8.69
N ARG A 172 -10.48 3.38 -9.47
CA ARG A 172 -11.85 3.61 -8.98
C ARG A 172 -12.66 2.33 -8.85
N ASP A 173 -12.64 1.48 -9.87
CA ASP A 173 -13.62 0.41 -10.03
C ASP A 173 -13.09 -0.96 -9.57
N HIS A 174 -11.79 -1.20 -9.67
CA HIS A 174 -11.25 -2.55 -9.55
C HIS A 174 -10.35 -2.79 -8.34
N ALA A 175 -9.46 -1.86 -8.01
CA ALA A 175 -8.51 -2.06 -6.92
C ALA A 175 -9.17 -1.91 -5.55
N THR A 176 -8.85 -2.80 -4.62
CA THR A 176 -9.15 -2.63 -3.18
C THR A 176 -8.07 -1.79 -2.52
N ILE A 177 -6.84 -1.96 -2.98
CA ILE A 177 -5.63 -1.34 -2.44
C ILE A 177 -4.79 -0.83 -3.61
N GLY A 178 -4.19 0.35 -3.47
CA GLY A 178 -3.27 0.93 -4.44
C GLY A 178 -1.80 0.67 -4.08
N ILE A 179 -0.99 0.22 -5.03
CA ILE A 179 0.47 0.25 -4.94
C ILE A 179 0.96 1.18 -6.05
N VAL A 180 1.36 2.38 -5.67
CA VAL A 180 1.88 3.39 -6.60
C VAL A 180 3.35 3.10 -6.87
N VAL A 181 3.68 2.66 -8.07
CA VAL A 181 5.08 2.42 -8.45
C VAL A 181 5.60 3.63 -9.20
N THR A 182 6.55 4.34 -8.59
CA THR A 182 7.29 5.46 -9.18
C THR A 182 8.79 5.17 -9.23
N THR A 183 9.62 6.11 -9.67
CA THR A 183 11.07 5.92 -9.77
C THR A 183 11.84 7.18 -9.39
N ASP A 184 13.07 7.00 -8.96
CA ASP A 184 14.05 8.08 -8.76
C ASP A 184 14.73 8.52 -10.07
N GLY A 185 14.31 7.98 -11.23
CA GLY A 185 14.90 8.24 -12.54
C GLY A 185 16.01 7.25 -12.93
N SER A 186 16.45 6.36 -12.02
CA SER A 186 17.56 5.43 -12.31
C SER A 186 17.16 4.18 -13.10
N ILE A 187 15.86 3.95 -13.33
CA ILE A 187 15.33 2.74 -13.96
C ILE A 187 15.20 2.88 -15.48
N GLY A 188 15.05 4.09 -15.98
CA GLY A 188 14.85 4.36 -17.40
C GLY A 188 15.76 5.45 -17.94
N ASP A 189 15.41 5.92 -19.14
CA ASP A 189 16.17 6.96 -19.83
C ASP A 189 15.69 8.39 -19.48
N LEU A 190 14.63 8.53 -18.68
CA LEU A 190 14.02 9.82 -18.32
C LEU A 190 14.43 10.22 -16.92
N PRO A 191 14.73 11.51 -16.68
CA PRO A 191 15.06 12.02 -15.36
C PRO A 191 13.82 12.04 -14.45
N ARG A 192 14.06 12.09 -13.14
CA ARG A 192 13.01 12.05 -12.10
C ARG A 192 11.90 13.08 -12.31
N GLU A 193 12.27 14.29 -12.74
CA GLU A 193 11.37 15.42 -12.90
C GLU A 193 10.21 15.12 -13.86
N ASN A 194 10.46 14.30 -14.88
CA ASN A 194 9.45 13.95 -15.88
C ASN A 194 8.32 13.08 -15.31
N TYR A 195 8.57 12.36 -14.21
CA TYR A 195 7.60 11.47 -13.58
C TYR A 195 6.69 12.16 -12.58
N VAL A 196 7.06 13.35 -12.09
CA VAL A 196 6.40 14.02 -10.97
C VAL A 196 4.91 14.27 -11.23
N ASN A 197 4.56 14.86 -12.37
CA ASN A 197 3.17 15.19 -12.69
C ASN A 197 2.27 13.95 -12.74
N ALA A 198 2.73 12.89 -13.40
CA ALA A 198 1.98 11.64 -13.53
C ALA A 198 1.88 10.87 -12.18
N GLU A 199 2.89 11.01 -11.33
CA GLU A 199 2.88 10.48 -9.96
C GLU A 199 1.86 11.22 -9.11
N GLU A 200 1.86 12.55 -9.13
CA GLU A 200 0.90 13.39 -8.41
C GLU A 200 -0.54 13.09 -8.84
N GLN A 201 -0.79 12.97 -10.13
CA GLN A 201 -2.09 12.60 -10.65
C GLN A 201 -2.54 11.22 -10.14
N THR A 202 -1.63 10.23 -10.11
CA THR A 202 -1.95 8.88 -9.59
C THR A 202 -2.35 8.94 -8.11
N VAL A 203 -1.60 9.68 -7.32
CA VAL A 203 -1.85 9.83 -5.87
C VAL A 203 -3.16 10.57 -5.64
N GLN A 204 -3.40 11.66 -6.34
CA GLN A 204 -4.63 12.45 -6.24
C GLN A 204 -5.87 11.59 -6.51
N GLU A 205 -5.88 10.76 -7.54
CA GLU A 205 -6.99 9.86 -7.85
C GLU A 205 -7.29 8.86 -6.72
N LEU A 206 -6.24 8.34 -6.07
CA LEU A 206 -6.39 7.42 -4.93
C LEU A 206 -6.93 8.14 -3.69
N GLU A 207 -6.46 9.36 -3.42
CA GLU A 207 -6.89 10.18 -2.29
C GLU A 207 -8.33 10.65 -2.42
N GLU A 208 -8.76 11.06 -3.61
CA GLU A 208 -10.13 11.51 -3.88
C GLU A 208 -11.18 10.44 -3.53
N ILE A 209 -10.85 9.16 -3.72
CA ILE A 209 -11.75 8.05 -3.40
C ILE A 209 -11.47 7.42 -2.05
N GLY A 210 -10.45 7.90 -1.32
CA GLY A 210 -10.10 7.42 0.02
C GLY A 210 -9.59 5.97 0.07
N LYS A 211 -9.01 5.44 -1.04
CA LYS A 211 -8.43 4.09 -1.04
C LYS A 211 -7.10 4.05 -0.31
N PRO A 212 -6.84 2.99 0.48
CA PRO A 212 -5.53 2.80 1.09
C PRO A 212 -4.48 2.55 0.00
N TYR A 213 -3.33 3.22 0.11
CA TYR A 213 -2.22 3.04 -0.83
C TYR A 213 -0.88 3.27 -0.16
N VAL A 214 0.16 2.70 -0.78
CA VAL A 214 1.56 2.96 -0.49
C VAL A 214 2.31 3.32 -1.77
N VAL A 215 3.45 3.98 -1.63
CA VAL A 215 4.32 4.33 -2.76
C VAL A 215 5.55 3.42 -2.73
N VAL A 216 5.81 2.76 -3.84
CA VAL A 216 7.03 2.00 -4.11
C VAL A 216 7.93 2.85 -5.00
N LEU A 217 9.04 3.32 -4.45
CA LEU A 217 10.07 4.07 -5.18
C LEU A 217 11.08 3.10 -5.78
N ASN A 218 10.90 2.78 -7.07
CA ASN A 218 11.76 1.84 -7.78
C ASN A 218 13.09 2.50 -8.15
N SER A 219 14.18 1.95 -7.67
CA SER A 219 15.54 2.46 -7.85
C SER A 219 16.54 1.32 -8.08
N THR A 220 17.54 1.57 -8.92
CA THR A 220 18.70 0.66 -9.04
C THR A 220 19.56 0.64 -7.78
N ARG A 221 19.49 1.70 -6.95
CA ARG A 221 20.24 1.88 -5.70
C ARG A 221 19.33 2.39 -4.58
N PRO A 222 18.39 1.57 -4.08
CA PRO A 222 17.35 2.01 -3.15
C PRO A 222 17.87 2.57 -1.81
N TYR A 223 19.12 2.26 -1.46
CA TYR A 223 19.76 2.70 -0.22
C TYR A 223 20.77 3.85 -0.41
N SER A 224 20.83 4.46 -1.61
CA SER A 224 21.65 5.65 -1.81
C SER A 224 21.07 6.85 -1.05
N GLU A 225 21.91 7.78 -0.63
CA GLU A 225 21.47 9.01 0.06
C GLU A 225 20.47 9.82 -0.78
N GLU A 226 20.64 9.82 -2.10
CA GLU A 226 19.76 10.51 -3.06
C GLU A 226 18.37 9.88 -3.06
N THR A 227 18.29 8.56 -3.23
CA THR A 227 16.99 7.82 -3.24
C THR A 227 16.27 7.94 -1.90
N VAL A 228 17.02 7.85 -0.78
CA VAL A 228 16.46 8.03 0.56
C VAL A 228 15.89 9.44 0.74
N ARG A 229 16.59 10.48 0.27
CA ARG A 229 16.11 11.87 0.32
C ARG A 229 14.84 12.07 -0.51
N ILE A 230 14.78 11.48 -1.71
CA ILE A 230 13.56 11.50 -2.53
C ILE A 230 12.41 10.81 -1.79
N ALA A 231 12.65 9.64 -1.20
CA ALA A 231 11.64 8.90 -0.45
C ALA A 231 11.11 9.70 0.77
N GLU A 232 11.99 10.41 1.48
CA GLU A 232 11.60 11.27 2.61
C GLU A 232 10.72 12.44 2.12
N GLY A 233 11.12 13.12 1.05
CA GLY A 233 10.31 14.19 0.45
C GLY A 233 8.93 13.71 -0.01
N LEU A 234 8.84 12.50 -0.57
CA LEU A 234 7.57 11.91 -0.96
C LEU A 234 6.70 11.51 0.25
N ARG A 235 7.31 11.01 1.35
CA ARG A 235 6.58 10.74 2.60
C ARG A 235 5.97 12.00 3.19
N GLU A 236 6.74 13.09 3.22
CA GLU A 236 6.25 14.38 3.68
C GLU A 236 5.14 14.94 2.80
N LYS A 237 5.28 14.78 1.47
CA LYS A 237 4.31 15.29 0.50
C LYS A 237 2.98 14.55 0.52
N TYR A 238 3.02 13.21 0.49
CA TYR A 238 1.82 12.38 0.35
C TYR A 238 1.29 11.83 1.67
N GLN A 239 1.99 12.09 2.78
CA GLN A 239 1.58 11.58 4.10
C GLN A 239 1.25 10.08 4.11
N THR A 240 2.00 9.30 3.34
CA THR A 240 1.87 7.85 3.19
C THR A 240 3.23 7.16 3.26
N ALA A 241 3.23 5.83 3.41
CA ALA A 241 4.47 5.05 3.39
C ALA A 241 5.09 5.08 1.99
N VAL A 242 6.40 5.39 1.92
CA VAL A 242 7.20 5.35 0.69
C VAL A 242 8.37 4.39 0.91
N LEU A 243 8.43 3.36 0.06
CA LEU A 243 9.35 2.24 0.20
C LEU A 243 10.31 2.21 -1.00
N PRO A 244 11.57 2.64 -0.80
CA PRO A 244 12.58 2.50 -1.84
C PRO A 244 12.98 1.04 -1.98
N VAL A 245 12.83 0.49 -3.19
CA VAL A 245 13.16 -0.90 -3.52
C VAL A 245 13.75 -1.00 -4.94
N ASN A 246 14.41 -2.11 -5.23
CA ASN A 246 14.74 -2.49 -6.59
C ASN A 246 13.74 -3.58 -7.04
N CYS A 247 12.83 -3.24 -7.94
CA CYS A 247 11.79 -4.18 -8.39
C CYS A 247 12.34 -5.42 -9.09
N GLU A 248 13.51 -5.33 -9.76
CA GLU A 248 14.16 -6.50 -10.38
C GLU A 248 14.76 -7.45 -9.33
N GLN A 249 15.23 -6.90 -8.21
CA GLN A 249 15.87 -7.63 -7.11
C GLN A 249 14.98 -7.75 -5.88
N LEU A 250 13.68 -7.56 -6.06
CA LEU A 250 12.69 -7.62 -4.98
C LEU A 250 12.76 -8.99 -4.27
N ARG A 251 12.79 -8.96 -2.95
CA ARG A 251 12.81 -10.13 -2.09
C ARG A 251 11.48 -10.29 -1.37
N LYS A 252 11.25 -11.48 -0.82
CA LYS A 252 10.04 -11.80 -0.06
C LYS A 252 9.84 -10.83 1.10
N ASP A 253 10.89 -10.53 1.87
CA ASP A 253 10.84 -9.59 2.99
C ASP A 253 10.45 -8.17 2.57
N ASP A 254 10.88 -7.72 1.37
CA ASP A 254 10.52 -6.41 0.84
C ASP A 254 9.01 -6.36 0.54
N VAL A 255 8.46 -7.44 -0.04
CA VAL A 255 7.02 -7.54 -0.31
C VAL A 255 6.20 -7.59 0.98
N PHE A 256 6.63 -8.37 1.97
CA PHE A 256 5.98 -8.40 3.27
C PHE A 256 5.95 -7.02 3.92
N HIS A 257 7.06 -6.30 3.85
CA HIS A 257 7.12 -4.95 4.40
C HIS A 257 6.16 -3.99 3.66
N ILE A 258 6.05 -4.11 2.33
CA ILE A 258 5.08 -3.33 1.54
C ILE A 258 3.65 -3.64 2.00
N LEU A 259 3.29 -4.91 2.13
CA LEU A 259 1.96 -5.33 2.56
C LEU A 259 1.65 -4.92 4.01
N GLU A 260 2.64 -5.00 4.91
CA GLU A 260 2.52 -4.52 6.29
C GLU A 260 2.23 -3.01 6.32
N GLN A 261 2.98 -2.23 5.55
CA GLN A 261 2.75 -0.78 5.48
C GLN A 261 1.37 -0.42 4.91
N ILE A 262 0.84 -1.23 4.01
CA ILE A 262 -0.53 -1.05 3.50
C ILE A 262 -1.55 -1.16 4.63
N LEU A 263 -1.40 -2.10 5.57
CA LEU A 263 -2.33 -2.25 6.70
C LEU A 263 -2.40 -0.98 7.56
N TYR A 264 -1.28 -0.29 7.71
CA TYR A 264 -1.24 0.98 8.45
C TYR A 264 -1.95 2.13 7.73
N GLU A 265 -2.14 2.04 6.42
CA GLU A 265 -2.84 3.05 5.61
C GLU A 265 -4.37 2.82 5.55
N PHE A 266 -4.88 1.70 6.09
CA PHE A 266 -6.31 1.48 6.16
C PHE A 266 -6.99 2.47 7.12
N PRO A 267 -8.25 2.87 6.82
CA PRO A 267 -9.00 3.73 7.72
C PRO A 267 -9.33 3.02 9.04
N VAL A 268 -9.38 3.78 10.12
CA VAL A 268 -9.91 3.29 11.40
C VAL A 268 -11.43 3.27 11.30
N ALA A 269 -12.03 2.10 11.37
CA ALA A 269 -13.47 1.95 11.22
C ALA A 269 -14.22 2.05 12.56
N ARG A 270 -13.58 1.62 13.65
CA ARG A 270 -14.21 1.63 14.99
C ARG A 270 -13.15 1.85 16.07
N MET A 271 -13.54 2.59 17.11
CA MET A 271 -12.75 2.76 18.32
C MET A 271 -13.64 2.57 19.54
N GLU A 272 -13.21 1.77 20.48
CA GLU A 272 -13.91 1.53 21.75
C GLU A 272 -13.14 2.15 22.90
N PHE A 273 -13.85 2.92 23.72
CA PHE A 273 -13.31 3.53 24.93
C PHE A 273 -13.83 2.79 26.15
N TYR A 274 -12.93 2.20 26.92
CA TYR A 274 -13.26 1.59 28.20
C TYR A 274 -13.05 2.60 29.30
N ILE A 275 -14.16 3.02 29.90
CA ILE A 275 -14.17 3.93 31.02
C ILE A 275 -14.68 3.20 32.26
N PRO A 276 -14.24 3.58 33.50
CA PRO A 276 -14.71 2.94 34.72
C PRO A 276 -16.22 3.06 34.87
N LYS A 277 -16.91 1.96 35.19
CA LYS A 277 -18.40 1.92 35.31
C LYS A 277 -18.98 2.95 36.28
N TRP A 278 -18.25 3.32 37.32
CA TRP A 278 -18.73 4.32 38.28
C TRP A 278 -18.93 5.71 37.63
N THR A 279 -18.27 6.01 36.53
CA THR A 279 -18.44 7.27 35.78
C THR A 279 -19.83 7.40 35.16
N GLU A 280 -20.53 6.29 34.93
CA GLU A 280 -21.91 6.27 34.45
C GLU A 280 -22.87 6.88 35.45
N MET A 281 -22.56 6.75 36.76
CA MET A 281 -23.36 7.28 37.87
C MET A 281 -23.19 8.79 38.07
N LEU A 282 -22.20 9.41 37.43
CA LEU A 282 -22.01 10.86 37.49
C LEU A 282 -23.11 11.59 36.70
N PRO A 283 -23.58 12.75 37.21
CA PRO A 283 -24.49 13.60 36.45
C PRO A 283 -23.95 13.93 35.05
N PRO A 284 -24.82 14.17 34.05
CA PRO A 284 -24.39 14.47 32.69
C PRO A 284 -23.48 15.72 32.55
N ASP A 285 -23.66 16.68 33.45
CA ASP A 285 -22.94 17.94 33.53
C ASP A 285 -21.71 17.90 34.45
N HIS A 286 -21.37 16.74 35.00
CA HIS A 286 -20.20 16.59 35.85
C HIS A 286 -18.91 16.89 35.10
N PRO A 287 -18.01 17.76 35.60
CA PRO A 287 -16.80 18.18 34.89
C PRO A 287 -15.91 17.02 34.39
N MET A 288 -15.71 16.00 35.21
CA MET A 288 -14.96 14.80 34.88
C MET A 288 -15.59 14.04 33.70
N LYS A 289 -16.91 13.91 33.64
CA LYS A 289 -17.60 13.24 32.55
C LYS A 289 -17.47 14.05 31.25
N ALA A 290 -17.56 15.36 31.34
CA ALA A 290 -17.37 16.25 30.22
C ALA A 290 -15.93 16.16 29.65
N GLU A 291 -14.91 16.11 30.53
CA GLU A 291 -13.51 15.96 30.12
C GLU A 291 -13.25 14.62 29.44
N ILE A 292 -13.72 13.49 30.00
CA ILE A 292 -13.59 12.17 29.37
C ILE A 292 -14.20 12.16 27.96
N ILE A 293 -15.39 12.73 27.80
CA ILE A 293 -16.05 12.81 26.49
C ILE A 293 -15.27 13.70 25.53
N GLN A 294 -14.73 14.83 26.03
CA GLN A 294 -13.95 15.73 25.20
C GLN A 294 -12.62 15.10 24.76
N SER A 295 -11.91 14.43 25.67
CA SER A 295 -10.69 13.68 25.35
C SER A 295 -10.96 12.61 24.31
N ALA A 296 -12.04 11.83 24.46
CA ALA A 296 -12.44 10.84 23.47
C ALA A 296 -12.72 11.45 22.09
N ARG A 297 -13.39 12.62 22.04
CA ARG A 297 -13.66 13.34 20.79
C ARG A 297 -12.38 13.86 20.13
N THR A 298 -11.46 14.39 20.92
CA THR A 298 -10.16 14.88 20.44
C THR A 298 -9.35 13.73 19.82
N ILE A 299 -9.30 12.59 20.52
CA ILE A 299 -8.64 11.38 20.02
C ILE A 299 -9.26 10.91 18.71
N LEU A 300 -10.58 10.75 18.66
CA LEU A 300 -11.29 10.35 17.44
C LEU A 300 -11.07 11.31 16.26
N GLY A 301 -11.01 12.61 16.55
CA GLY A 301 -10.79 13.63 15.52
C GLY A 301 -9.40 13.58 14.89
N GLY A 302 -8.40 13.06 15.60
CA GLY A 302 -7.02 12.92 15.14
C GLY A 302 -6.73 11.59 14.43
N MET A 303 -7.62 10.61 14.53
CA MET A 303 -7.36 9.25 14.02
C MET A 303 -8.19 8.96 12.77
N ARG A 304 -7.56 8.99 11.63
CA ARG A 304 -8.18 8.63 10.34
C ARG A 304 -7.71 7.27 9.86
N LYS A 305 -6.42 6.97 10.01
CA LYS A 305 -5.76 5.75 9.55
C LYS A 305 -5.16 5.01 10.74
N VAL A 306 -4.94 3.71 10.57
CA VAL A 306 -4.33 2.86 11.62
C VAL A 306 -2.99 3.42 12.10
N LYS A 307 -2.16 3.97 11.21
CA LYS A 307 -0.88 4.60 11.59
C LYS A 307 -1.03 5.75 12.59
N ASP A 308 -2.13 6.48 12.52
CA ASP A 308 -2.36 7.64 13.41
C ASP A 308 -2.51 7.19 14.85
N ILE A 309 -3.01 5.95 15.08
CA ILE A 309 -3.14 5.35 16.41
C ILE A 309 -1.75 5.20 17.08
N TYR A 310 -0.76 4.79 16.31
CA TYR A 310 0.61 4.57 16.81
C TYR A 310 1.40 5.87 16.97
N ALA A 311 1.01 6.91 16.23
CA ALA A 311 1.66 8.23 16.29
C ALA A 311 1.12 9.13 17.41
N GLN A 312 -0.03 8.78 18.01
CA GLN A 312 -0.69 9.62 18.98
C GLN A 312 -0.13 9.41 20.39
N ASP A 313 0.27 10.52 21.03
CA ASP A 313 0.53 10.58 22.46
C ASP A 313 -0.79 10.76 23.23
N PHE A 314 -1.14 9.75 24.02
CA PHE A 314 -2.29 9.80 24.91
C PHE A 314 -1.89 10.52 26.21
N THR A 315 -1.83 11.85 26.18
CA THR A 315 -1.53 12.66 27.36
C THR A 315 -2.74 12.72 28.26
N PRO A 316 -2.60 12.36 29.55
CA PRO A 316 -3.66 12.51 30.52
C PRO A 316 -4.01 13.99 30.71
N GLU A 317 -5.30 14.27 30.89
CA GLU A 317 -5.81 15.58 31.29
C GLU A 317 -6.11 15.62 32.80
N HIS A 318 -6.78 16.65 33.27
CA HIS A 318 -6.92 16.94 34.71
C HIS A 318 -7.55 15.80 35.54
N TYR A 319 -8.58 15.15 35.01
CA TYR A 319 -9.31 14.06 35.72
C TYR A 319 -8.94 12.66 35.21
N VAL A 320 -8.21 12.57 34.13
CA VAL A 320 -7.76 11.30 33.54
C VAL A 320 -6.30 11.10 33.86
N SER A 321 -5.99 10.25 34.83
CA SER A 321 -4.60 10.03 35.26
C SER A 321 -3.78 9.16 34.30
N ARG A 322 -4.44 8.30 33.52
CA ARG A 322 -3.78 7.40 32.59
C ARG A 322 -4.71 6.97 31.47
N MET A 323 -4.24 7.07 30.24
CA MET A 323 -4.81 6.40 29.08
C MET A 323 -3.80 5.37 28.54
N LYS A 324 -4.29 4.23 28.10
CA LYS A 324 -3.47 3.17 27.53
C LYS A 324 -4.17 2.57 26.31
N LEU A 325 -3.42 2.43 25.24
CA LEU A 325 -3.82 1.59 24.14
C LEU A 325 -3.67 0.13 24.56
N GLU A 326 -4.78 -0.62 24.62
CA GLU A 326 -4.74 -2.03 25.02
C GLU A 326 -4.50 -2.95 23.82
N GLU A 327 -5.23 -2.74 22.73
CA GLU A 327 -5.16 -3.61 21.56
C GLU A 327 -5.47 -2.84 20.30
N VAL A 328 -4.75 -3.11 19.23
CA VAL A 328 -5.06 -2.70 17.85
C VAL A 328 -5.24 -3.96 17.05
N ASP A 329 -6.48 -4.27 16.72
CA ASP A 329 -6.79 -5.38 15.85
C ASP A 329 -6.70 -4.91 14.38
N LEU A 330 -5.66 -5.36 13.69
CA LEU A 330 -5.44 -5.07 12.27
C LEU A 330 -6.35 -5.91 11.36
N ALA A 331 -6.83 -7.05 11.87
CA ALA A 331 -7.68 -7.97 11.13
C ALA A 331 -9.13 -7.53 11.07
N SER A 332 -9.65 -7.02 12.17
CA SER A 332 -10.99 -6.45 12.17
C SER A 332 -10.91 -4.97 11.83
N VAL A 333 -11.80 -4.52 11.00
CA VAL A 333 -12.02 -3.11 10.67
C VAL A 333 -12.28 -2.27 11.95
N SER A 334 -12.05 -2.81 13.18
CA SER A 334 -12.91 -2.40 14.26
C SER A 334 -12.38 -2.14 15.64
N TYR A 335 -11.26 -2.59 16.13
CA TYR A 335 -11.11 -2.48 17.60
C TYR A 335 -9.80 -1.86 18.06
N THR A 336 -9.88 -0.64 18.54
CA THR A 336 -8.89 -0.05 19.44
C THR A 336 -9.50 0.08 20.82
N HIS A 337 -8.96 -0.64 21.81
CA HIS A 337 -9.38 -0.56 23.19
C HIS A 337 -8.55 0.50 23.91
N LEU A 338 -9.20 1.59 24.32
CA LEU A 338 -8.61 2.61 25.18
C LEU A 338 -9.20 2.49 26.58
N ARG A 339 -8.36 2.27 27.57
CA ARG A 339 -8.75 2.19 28.97
C ARG A 339 -8.29 3.44 29.71
N ALA A 340 -9.23 4.20 30.24
CA ALA A 340 -8.98 5.29 31.15
C ALA A 340 -8.99 4.78 32.60
N HIS A 341 -8.00 5.17 33.38
CA HIS A 341 -7.89 4.91 34.83
C HIS A 341 -7.85 6.19 35.59
#